data_ed25afa9fc8697c65faa7bda2a921d8a
#
_entry.id   ed25afa9fc8697c65faa7bda2a921d8a
#
_cell.length_a   1.000
_cell.length_b   1.000
_cell.length_c   1.000
_cell.angle_alpha   90.00
_cell.angle_beta   90.00
_cell.angle_gamma   90.00
#
_symmetry.space_group_name_H-M   'P 1'
#
loop_
_entity.id
_entity.type
_entity.pdbx_description
1 polymer ?
#
loop_
_entity_poly.entity_id
_entity_poly.type
_entity_poly.pdbx_seq_one_letter_code
_entity_poly.pdbx_strand_id
1 'polypeptide(L)'
;RHKPRLVVFHGLEGSLNSPYAHGLVEAAQKRGWLGVVMHFRGCSGEPNRMHRIYHSGETEDASWFLRWLQREFGHAPTAAVGYSLGGNMLACLLAKEGNDLPVDAAVIVSAPFMLEACSYHMEKGFSRVYQRYLLNLLKANAARKLAAYPGTLPINLAQLKSVRRIREFDDL
;
A
#
# COMPACT_ATOMS: atom_id res chain seq x y z
N ARG A 1 -16.44 0.06 26.36
CA ARG A 1 -16.45 0.58 24.97
C ARG A 1 -15.11 0.26 24.33
N HIS A 2 -15.12 -0.30 23.13
CA HIS A 2 -13.89 -0.56 22.38
C HIS A 2 -13.24 0.78 21.98
N LYS A 3 -11.89 0.81 22.00
CA LYS A 3 -11.13 2.01 21.61
C LYS A 3 -11.37 2.33 20.14
N PRO A 4 -11.55 3.60 19.73
CA PRO A 4 -11.56 3.98 18.33
C PRO A 4 -10.26 3.51 17.62
N ARG A 5 -10.35 3.29 16.30
CA ARG A 5 -9.24 2.79 15.48
C ARG A 5 -8.84 3.78 14.43
N LEU A 6 -7.53 3.84 14.17
CA LEU A 6 -6.96 4.47 12.99
C LEU A 6 -6.26 3.40 12.16
N VAL A 7 -6.76 3.13 10.98
CA VAL A 7 -6.14 2.19 10.02
C VAL A 7 -5.38 2.99 8.96
N VAL A 8 -4.11 2.66 8.77
CA VAL A 8 -3.23 3.34 7.82
C VAL A 8 -2.90 2.40 6.66
N PHE A 9 -3.17 2.84 5.44
CA PHE A 9 -2.76 2.21 4.19
C PHE A 9 -1.59 3.01 3.61
N HIS A 10 -0.41 2.40 3.57
CA HIS A 10 0.82 3.07 3.17
C HIS A 10 0.95 3.27 1.66
N GLY A 11 1.88 4.10 1.23
CA GLY A 11 2.23 4.30 -0.18
C GLY A 11 3.04 3.14 -0.76
N LEU A 12 3.43 3.28 -2.03
CA LEU A 12 4.22 2.29 -2.75
C LEU A 12 5.49 1.93 -1.96
N GLU A 13 5.70 0.62 -1.73
CA GLU A 13 6.82 0.06 -0.95
C GLU A 13 6.99 0.65 0.47
N GLY A 14 5.92 1.24 1.01
CA GLY A 14 5.90 1.71 2.40
C GLY A 14 5.74 0.59 3.42
N SER A 15 5.76 0.96 4.69
CA SER A 15 5.55 0.05 5.81
C SER A 15 5.24 0.84 7.10
N LEU A 16 5.14 0.16 8.23
CA LEU A 16 5.09 0.80 9.55
C LEU A 16 6.31 1.72 9.78
N ASN A 17 7.46 1.42 9.16
CA ASN A 17 8.67 2.23 9.27
C ASN A 17 8.62 3.53 8.44
N SER A 18 7.61 3.73 7.61
CA SER A 18 7.41 5.00 6.91
C SER A 18 7.13 6.11 7.93
N PRO A 19 7.83 7.27 7.87
CA PRO A 19 7.71 8.32 8.90
C PRO A 19 6.27 8.78 9.14
N TYR A 20 5.47 8.92 8.07
CA TYR A 20 4.06 9.30 8.18
C TYR A 20 3.20 8.22 8.85
N ALA A 21 3.44 6.93 8.56
CA ALA A 21 2.69 5.82 9.14
C ALA A 21 2.99 5.71 10.64
N HIS A 22 4.28 5.75 10.99
CA HIS A 22 4.73 5.76 12.38
C HIS A 22 4.15 6.94 13.15
N GLY A 23 4.24 8.17 12.60
CA GLY A 23 3.70 9.38 13.22
C GLY A 23 2.19 9.32 13.44
N LEU A 24 1.41 8.75 12.51
CA LEU A 24 -0.03 8.58 12.66
C LEU A 24 -0.38 7.57 13.74
N VAL A 25 0.33 6.44 13.81
CA VAL A 25 0.12 5.45 14.87
C VAL A 25 0.43 6.05 16.23
N GLU A 26 1.52 6.78 16.37
CA GLU A 26 1.88 7.49 17.61
C GLU A 26 0.81 8.53 17.99
N ALA A 27 0.32 9.32 17.03
CA ALA A 27 -0.73 10.30 17.25
C ALA A 27 -2.07 9.65 17.67
N ALA A 28 -2.41 8.50 17.12
CA ALA A 28 -3.57 7.71 17.52
C ALA A 28 -3.41 7.20 18.97
N GLN A 29 -2.25 6.65 19.31
CA GLN A 29 -1.95 6.16 20.65
C GLN A 29 -2.04 7.27 21.71
N LYS A 30 -1.49 8.45 21.43
CA LYS A 30 -1.59 9.64 22.32
C LYS A 30 -3.04 10.07 22.59
N ARG A 31 -3.97 9.73 21.69
CA ARG A 31 -5.42 9.98 21.85
C ARG A 31 -6.18 8.79 22.45
N GLY A 32 -5.49 7.73 22.87
CA GLY A 32 -6.11 6.52 23.39
C GLY A 32 -6.75 5.63 22.31
N TRP A 33 -6.46 5.87 21.03
CA TRP A 33 -6.94 5.08 19.89
C TRP A 33 -6.01 3.90 19.61
N LEU A 34 -6.53 2.89 18.94
CA LEU A 34 -5.73 1.81 18.37
C LEU A 34 -5.23 2.22 16.98
N GLY A 35 -3.93 2.46 16.84
CA GLY A 35 -3.27 2.68 15.55
C GLY A 35 -2.87 1.35 14.92
N VAL A 36 -3.24 1.13 13.67
CA VAL A 36 -2.99 -0.10 12.91
C VAL A 36 -2.46 0.26 11.53
N VAL A 37 -1.40 -0.39 11.07
CA VAL A 37 -0.89 -0.26 9.70
C VAL A 37 -1.13 -1.58 8.98
N MET A 38 -1.87 -1.54 7.88
CA MET A 38 -1.96 -2.69 6.98
C MET A 38 -0.76 -2.65 6.04
N HIS A 39 0.05 -3.71 6.04
CA HIS A 39 1.10 -3.88 5.04
C HIS A 39 0.53 -4.52 3.78
N PHE A 40 0.82 -3.91 2.64
CA PHE A 40 0.58 -4.57 1.36
C PHE A 40 1.48 -5.80 1.20
N ARG A 41 1.11 -6.69 0.32
CA ARG A 41 1.80 -7.96 0.07
C ARG A 41 3.29 -7.73 -0.20
N GLY A 42 4.16 -8.39 0.58
CA GLY A 42 5.61 -8.25 0.48
C GLY A 42 6.22 -7.01 1.13
N CYS A 43 5.42 -6.12 1.73
CA CYS A 43 5.90 -4.88 2.37
C CYS A 43 6.13 -5.00 3.88
N SER A 44 5.83 -6.14 4.49
CA SER A 44 6.05 -6.39 5.93
C SER A 44 7.50 -6.73 6.31
N GLY A 45 8.39 -6.84 5.32
CA GLY A 45 9.74 -7.38 5.48
C GLY A 45 9.87 -8.83 4.99
N GLU A 46 8.76 -9.55 4.90
CA GLU A 46 8.71 -10.92 4.36
C GLU A 46 8.09 -10.90 2.95
N PRO A 47 8.68 -11.60 1.97
CA PRO A 47 8.08 -11.78 0.65
C PRO A 47 6.76 -12.55 0.77
N ASN A 48 5.73 -12.15 0.03
CA ASN A 48 4.50 -12.92 -0.03
C ASN A 48 4.71 -14.23 -0.83
N ARG A 49 4.04 -15.29 -0.43
CA ARG A 49 4.24 -16.66 -0.94
C ARG A 49 3.60 -16.90 -2.31
N MET A 50 2.50 -16.21 -2.59
CA MET A 50 1.72 -16.40 -3.82
C MET A 50 2.27 -15.54 -4.97
N HIS A 51 1.95 -15.90 -6.24
CA HIS A 51 2.34 -15.12 -7.42
C HIS A 51 1.77 -13.70 -7.41
N ARG A 52 0.58 -13.50 -6.86
CA ARG A 52 -0.10 -12.21 -6.77
C ARG A 52 0.75 -11.20 -6.00
N ILE A 53 0.90 -10.01 -6.56
CA ILE A 53 1.47 -8.83 -5.92
C ILE A 53 0.38 -7.79 -5.70
N TYR A 54 0.66 -6.73 -4.95
CA TYR A 54 -0.30 -5.65 -4.76
C TYR A 54 -0.19 -4.61 -5.88
N HIS A 55 -1.27 -3.89 -6.11
CA HIS A 55 -1.33 -2.74 -7.02
C HIS A 55 -2.34 -1.69 -6.53
N SER A 56 -2.37 -0.51 -7.17
CA SER A 56 -3.20 0.62 -6.74
C SER A 56 -4.72 0.36 -6.72
N GLY A 57 -5.20 -0.58 -7.52
CA GLY A 57 -6.61 -0.99 -7.56
C GLY A 57 -6.95 -2.24 -6.73
N GLU A 58 -5.99 -2.75 -5.96
CA GLU A 58 -6.18 -3.95 -5.15
C GLU A 58 -6.94 -3.63 -3.87
N THR A 59 -8.26 -3.83 -3.89
CA THR A 59 -9.17 -3.51 -2.78
C THR A 59 -9.53 -4.70 -1.91
N GLU A 60 -9.36 -5.94 -2.39
CA GLU A 60 -9.85 -7.15 -1.71
C GLU A 60 -9.14 -7.40 -0.38
N ASP A 61 -7.81 -7.27 -0.37
CA ASP A 61 -7.03 -7.45 0.87
C ASP A 61 -7.41 -6.41 1.93
N ALA A 62 -7.62 -5.16 1.52
CA ALA A 62 -8.00 -4.08 2.42
C ALA A 62 -9.42 -4.25 2.97
N SER A 63 -10.38 -4.63 2.12
CA SER A 63 -11.74 -4.97 2.54
C SER A 63 -11.75 -6.12 3.54
N TRP A 64 -11.07 -7.22 3.20
CA TRP A 64 -10.94 -8.37 4.09
C TRP A 64 -10.32 -7.98 5.43
N PHE A 65 -9.25 -7.19 5.42
CA PHE A 65 -8.54 -6.75 6.62
C PHE A 65 -9.42 -5.90 7.55
N LEU A 66 -10.17 -4.93 7.00
CA LEU A 66 -11.09 -4.10 7.77
C LEU A 66 -12.20 -4.92 8.42
N ARG A 67 -12.78 -5.87 7.67
CA ARG A 67 -13.81 -6.78 8.19
C ARG A 67 -13.23 -7.76 9.22
N TRP A 68 -11.99 -8.23 9.02
CA TRP A 68 -11.27 -9.04 10.00
C TRP A 68 -11.05 -8.28 11.31
N LEU A 69 -10.58 -7.03 11.24
CA LEU A 69 -10.43 -6.18 12.42
C LEU A 69 -11.73 -6.03 13.21
N GLN A 70 -12.85 -5.86 12.52
CA GLN A 70 -14.15 -5.75 13.17
C GLN A 70 -14.59 -7.07 13.83
N ARG A 71 -14.35 -8.20 13.18
CA ARG A 71 -14.69 -9.53 13.74
C ARG A 71 -13.87 -9.87 14.97
N GLU A 72 -12.54 -9.68 14.89
CA GLU A 72 -11.61 -10.10 15.96
C GLU A 72 -11.63 -9.16 17.17
N PHE A 73 -11.78 -7.87 16.94
CA PHE A 73 -11.68 -6.86 17.99
C PHE A 73 -13.01 -6.16 18.30
N GLY A 74 -14.12 -6.67 17.79
CA GLY A 74 -15.44 -6.11 17.98
C GLY A 74 -15.70 -4.81 17.22
N HIS A 75 -16.90 -4.27 17.31
CA HIS A 75 -17.29 -3.02 16.67
C HIS A 75 -16.68 -1.82 17.42
N ALA A 76 -16.01 -0.92 16.69
CA ALA A 76 -15.47 0.33 17.23
C ALA A 76 -15.45 1.39 16.13
N PRO A 77 -15.57 2.68 16.44
CA PRO A 77 -15.37 3.75 15.48
C PRO A 77 -14.02 3.59 14.77
N THR A 78 -14.03 3.57 13.45
CA THR A 78 -12.86 3.28 12.62
C THR A 78 -12.64 4.38 11.59
N ALA A 79 -11.50 5.07 11.68
CA ALA A 79 -11.03 5.98 10.65
C ALA A 79 -9.96 5.30 9.80
N ALA A 80 -9.98 5.52 8.50
CA ALA A 80 -8.98 5.02 7.54
C ALA A 80 -8.18 6.18 6.93
N VAL A 81 -6.87 6.02 6.79
CA VAL A 81 -6.00 6.99 6.12
C VAL A 81 -5.19 6.28 5.06
N GLY A 82 -5.27 6.74 3.81
CA GLY A 82 -4.48 6.22 2.70
C GLY A 82 -3.49 7.24 2.16
N TYR A 83 -2.24 6.86 2.02
CA TYR A 83 -1.17 7.69 1.45
C TYR A 83 -0.79 7.22 0.04
N SER A 84 -0.70 8.17 -0.91
CA SER A 84 -0.23 7.89 -2.28
C SER A 84 -0.97 6.69 -2.90
N LEU A 85 -0.30 5.60 -3.24
CA LEU A 85 -0.92 4.36 -3.73
C LEU A 85 -1.99 3.83 -2.76
N GLY A 86 -1.72 3.80 -1.46
CA GLY A 86 -2.72 3.41 -0.45
C GLY A 86 -3.92 4.35 -0.40
N GLY A 87 -3.73 5.63 -0.74
CA GLY A 87 -4.82 6.60 -0.90
C GLY A 87 -5.68 6.30 -2.13
N ASN A 88 -5.07 5.96 -3.26
CA ASN A 88 -5.81 5.54 -4.45
C ASN A 88 -6.59 4.25 -4.21
N MET A 89 -5.95 3.25 -3.60
CA MET A 89 -6.61 2.00 -3.20
C MET A 89 -7.80 2.25 -2.28
N LEU A 90 -7.64 3.10 -1.25
CA LEU A 90 -8.72 3.44 -0.32
C LEU A 90 -9.88 4.16 -1.02
N ALA A 91 -9.59 5.07 -1.96
CA ALA A 91 -10.62 5.73 -2.76
C ALA A 91 -11.42 4.72 -3.61
N CYS A 92 -10.72 3.80 -4.27
CA CYS A 92 -11.36 2.72 -5.05
C CYS A 92 -12.22 1.81 -4.14
N LEU A 93 -11.73 1.48 -2.96
CA LEU A 93 -12.44 0.65 -1.99
C LEU A 93 -13.74 1.34 -1.51
N LEU A 94 -13.65 2.62 -1.15
CA LEU A 94 -14.81 3.42 -0.74
C LEU A 94 -15.84 3.56 -1.87
N ALA A 95 -15.39 3.77 -3.10
CA ALA A 95 -16.27 3.86 -4.26
C ALA A 95 -16.97 2.52 -4.56
N LYS A 96 -16.30 1.39 -4.31
CA LYS A 96 -16.82 0.04 -4.59
C LYS A 96 -17.81 -0.44 -3.52
N GLU A 97 -17.51 -0.21 -2.24
CA GLU A 97 -18.25 -0.81 -1.13
C GLU A 97 -19.13 0.20 -0.35
N GLY A 98 -18.83 1.49 -0.45
CA GLY A 98 -19.64 2.53 0.17
C GLY A 98 -19.88 2.30 1.68
N ASN A 99 -21.15 2.32 2.07
CA ASN A 99 -21.58 2.15 3.45
C ASN A 99 -21.44 0.72 4.00
N ASP A 100 -21.15 -0.27 3.15
CA ASP A 100 -20.95 -1.66 3.59
C ASP A 100 -19.57 -1.88 4.19
N LEU A 101 -18.68 -0.91 4.03
CA LEU A 101 -17.34 -0.94 4.59
C LEU A 101 -17.36 -0.52 6.07
N PRO A 102 -16.69 -1.26 6.99
CA PRO A 102 -16.64 -0.88 8.41
C PRO A 102 -15.64 0.27 8.67
N VAL A 103 -15.89 1.41 8.05
CA VAL A 103 -15.10 2.65 8.14
C VAL A 103 -16.06 3.83 8.29
N ASP A 104 -15.93 4.58 9.38
CA ASP A 104 -16.79 5.74 9.68
C ASP A 104 -16.27 7.04 9.08
N ALA A 105 -14.95 7.13 8.85
CA ALA A 105 -14.31 8.30 8.27
C ALA A 105 -13.06 7.89 7.46
N ALA A 106 -12.78 8.61 6.38
CA ALA A 106 -11.60 8.35 5.57
C ALA A 106 -10.87 9.64 5.18
N VAL A 107 -9.55 9.57 5.11
CA VAL A 107 -8.67 10.63 4.61
C VAL A 107 -7.75 10.07 3.54
N ILE A 108 -7.68 10.75 2.42
CA ILE A 108 -6.86 10.37 1.27
C ILE A 108 -5.79 11.45 1.09
N VAL A 109 -4.52 11.06 1.16
CA VAL A 109 -3.37 11.98 1.11
C VAL A 109 -2.54 11.71 -0.14
N SER A 110 -2.40 12.73 -1.00
CA SER A 110 -1.53 12.71 -2.19
C SER A 110 -1.74 11.50 -3.11
N ALA A 111 -2.99 11.07 -3.28
CA ALA A 111 -3.32 9.92 -4.12
C ALA A 111 -3.17 10.23 -5.61
N PRO A 112 -2.50 9.37 -6.40
CA PRO A 112 -2.38 9.53 -7.84
C PRO A 112 -3.64 9.00 -8.55
N PHE A 113 -4.72 9.80 -8.64
CA PHE A 113 -5.96 9.38 -9.30
C PHE A 113 -5.82 9.16 -10.81
N MET A 114 -4.89 9.86 -11.46
CA MET A 114 -4.53 9.68 -12.87
C MET A 114 -3.17 8.99 -12.95
N LEU A 115 -3.13 7.67 -12.73
CA LEU A 115 -1.88 6.89 -12.63
C LEU A 115 -0.98 7.05 -13.86
N GLU A 116 -1.56 7.01 -15.06
CA GLU A 116 -0.81 7.17 -16.30
C GLU A 116 -0.16 8.57 -16.39
N ALA A 117 -0.92 9.63 -16.13
CA ALA A 117 -0.39 10.99 -16.13
C ALA A 117 0.71 11.19 -15.06
N CYS A 118 0.53 10.59 -13.88
CA CYS A 118 1.53 10.61 -12.82
C CYS A 118 2.81 9.89 -13.23
N SER A 119 2.71 8.74 -13.91
CA SER A 119 3.88 7.98 -14.39
C SER A 119 4.68 8.79 -15.42
N TYR A 120 4.02 9.44 -16.38
CA TYR A 120 4.68 10.34 -17.34
C TYR A 120 5.31 11.56 -16.67
N HIS A 121 4.68 12.12 -15.64
CA HIS A 121 5.25 13.25 -14.91
C HIS A 121 6.52 12.85 -14.16
N MET A 122 6.55 11.65 -13.59
CA MET A 122 7.73 11.11 -12.90
C MET A 122 8.93 10.86 -13.83
N GLU A 123 8.74 10.85 -15.15
CA GLU A 123 9.82 10.75 -16.13
C GLU A 123 10.50 12.09 -16.44
N LYS A 124 10.02 13.22 -15.88
CA LYS A 124 10.48 14.57 -16.22
C LYS A 124 11.16 15.26 -15.04
N GLY A 125 12.13 16.10 -15.35
CA GLY A 125 12.77 16.99 -14.38
C GLY A 125 13.29 16.27 -13.13
N PHE A 126 13.13 16.90 -11.99
CA PHE A 126 13.58 16.39 -10.68
C PHE A 126 12.78 15.16 -10.22
N SER A 127 11.54 14.96 -10.70
CA SER A 127 10.70 13.80 -10.38
C SER A 127 11.34 12.47 -10.78
N ARG A 128 12.29 12.48 -11.73
CA ARG A 128 13.08 11.30 -12.13
C ARG A 128 13.90 10.72 -10.97
N VAL A 129 14.33 11.55 -10.04
CA VAL A 129 15.06 11.09 -8.84
C VAL A 129 14.13 10.29 -7.96
N TYR A 130 12.91 10.80 -7.76
CA TYR A 130 11.89 10.10 -7.00
C TYR A 130 11.43 8.80 -7.68
N GLN A 131 11.22 8.82 -9.00
CA GLN A 131 10.93 7.60 -9.76
C GLN A 131 12.02 6.53 -9.57
N ARG A 132 13.30 6.93 -9.69
CA ARG A 132 14.43 6.00 -9.49
C ARG A 132 14.44 5.40 -8.10
N TYR A 133 14.16 6.20 -7.08
CA TYR A 133 14.04 5.74 -5.69
C TYR A 133 12.96 4.67 -5.55
N LEU A 134 11.73 4.94 -6.01
CA LEU A 134 10.62 3.99 -5.95
C LEU A 134 10.89 2.72 -6.75
N LEU A 135 11.44 2.86 -7.96
CA LEU A 135 11.77 1.73 -8.82
C LEU A 135 12.84 0.81 -8.18
N ASN A 136 13.81 1.37 -7.49
CA ASN A 136 14.81 0.58 -6.77
C ASN A 136 14.17 -0.23 -5.63
N LEU A 137 13.20 0.33 -4.92
CA LEU A 137 12.46 -0.39 -3.87
C LEU A 137 11.63 -1.55 -4.47
N LEU A 138 10.89 -1.29 -5.55
CA LEU A 138 10.11 -2.31 -6.27
C LEU A 138 11.01 -3.46 -6.76
N LYS A 139 12.15 -3.12 -7.37
CA LYS A 139 13.13 -4.12 -7.83
C LYS A 139 13.71 -4.94 -6.69
N ALA A 140 14.04 -4.30 -5.58
CA ALA A 140 14.58 -4.99 -4.41
C ALA A 140 13.54 -5.97 -3.83
N ASN A 141 12.27 -5.57 -3.77
CA ASN A 141 11.19 -6.42 -3.29
C ASN A 141 10.96 -7.62 -4.24
N ALA A 142 10.86 -7.37 -5.54
CA ALA A 142 10.72 -8.42 -6.55
C ALA A 142 11.92 -9.39 -6.55
N ALA A 143 13.16 -8.89 -6.42
CA ALA A 143 14.35 -9.72 -6.32
C ALA A 143 14.35 -10.62 -5.08
N ARG A 144 13.93 -10.09 -3.92
CA ARG A 144 13.77 -10.90 -2.69
C ARG A 144 12.73 -11.99 -2.88
N LYS A 145 11.62 -11.68 -3.54
CA LYS A 145 10.56 -12.65 -3.83
C LYS A 145 11.06 -13.75 -4.77
N LEU A 146 11.76 -13.39 -5.85
CA LEU A 146 12.36 -14.37 -6.79
C LEU A 146 13.36 -15.30 -6.08
N ALA A 147 14.16 -14.78 -5.15
CA ALA A 147 15.11 -15.58 -4.38
C ALA A 147 14.42 -16.51 -3.36
N ALA A 148 13.39 -16.03 -2.68
CA ALA A 148 12.68 -16.80 -1.65
C ALA A 148 11.73 -17.85 -2.26
N TYR A 149 11.10 -17.54 -3.38
CA TYR A 149 10.08 -18.37 -4.04
C TYR A 149 10.33 -18.43 -5.56
N PRO A 150 11.32 -19.20 -6.03
CA PRO A 150 11.60 -19.34 -7.46
C PRO A 150 10.36 -19.82 -8.25
N GLY A 151 10.13 -19.23 -9.41
CA GLY A 151 9.00 -19.57 -10.28
C GLY A 151 7.66 -18.93 -9.90
N THR A 152 7.60 -18.12 -8.84
CA THR A 152 6.34 -17.42 -8.46
C THR A 152 6.06 -16.17 -9.29
N LEU A 153 7.06 -15.60 -9.95
CA LEU A 153 6.90 -14.50 -10.90
C LEU A 153 7.28 -14.95 -12.29
N PRO A 154 6.61 -14.48 -13.34
CA PRO A 154 6.90 -14.85 -14.75
C PRO A 154 8.12 -14.12 -15.31
N ILE A 155 9.00 -13.60 -14.47
CA ILE A 155 10.18 -12.80 -14.83
C ILE A 155 11.44 -13.37 -14.20
N ASN A 156 12.59 -12.99 -14.75
CA ASN A 156 13.91 -13.32 -14.20
C ASN A 156 14.67 -12.07 -13.74
N LEU A 157 15.80 -12.27 -13.05
CA LEU A 157 16.63 -11.17 -12.54
C LEU A 157 17.22 -10.28 -13.65
N ALA A 158 17.47 -10.80 -14.83
CA ALA A 158 18.01 -10.01 -15.96
C ALA A 158 16.94 -9.05 -16.47
N GLN A 159 15.70 -9.52 -16.68
CA GLN A 159 14.56 -8.70 -17.04
C GLN A 159 14.30 -7.62 -15.97
N LEU A 160 14.29 -8.00 -14.69
CA LEU A 160 14.09 -7.06 -13.59
C LEU A 160 15.18 -5.96 -13.56
N LYS A 161 16.44 -6.30 -13.83
CA LYS A 161 17.55 -5.34 -13.90
C LYS A 161 17.42 -4.38 -15.08
N SER A 162 16.87 -4.80 -16.22
CA SER A 162 16.75 -3.96 -17.42
C SER A 162 15.72 -2.84 -17.30
N VAL A 163 14.71 -2.99 -16.46
CA VAL A 163 13.65 -1.99 -16.23
C VAL A 163 14.24 -0.64 -15.82
N ARG A 164 13.75 0.44 -16.41
CA ARG A 164 14.19 1.82 -16.15
C ARG A 164 13.08 2.75 -15.69
N ARG A 165 11.82 2.35 -15.83
CA ARG A 165 10.61 3.14 -15.53
C ARG A 165 9.62 2.31 -14.74
N ILE A 166 8.77 2.98 -13.94
CA ILE A 166 7.73 2.29 -13.17
C ILE A 166 6.76 1.57 -14.12
N ARG A 167 6.37 2.21 -15.23
CA ARG A 167 5.48 1.61 -16.22
C ARG A 167 6.05 0.31 -16.80
N GLU A 168 7.33 0.27 -17.13
CA GLU A 168 8.00 -0.94 -17.58
C GLU A 168 8.01 -2.04 -16.51
N PHE A 169 7.99 -1.67 -15.23
CA PHE A 169 7.86 -2.62 -14.13
C PHE A 169 6.45 -3.19 -14.04
N ASP A 170 5.43 -2.38 -14.30
CA ASP A 170 4.03 -2.81 -14.28
C ASP A 170 3.70 -3.72 -15.47
N ASP A 171 4.45 -3.62 -16.57
CA ASP A 171 4.30 -4.43 -17.80
C ASP A 171 5.04 -5.80 -17.72
N LEU A 172 5.78 -6.09 -16.64
CA LEU A 172 6.49 -7.36 -16.43
C LEU A 172 5.53 -8.47 -15.96
#